data_d9d1700473b13a7ee1ac9bb0dd7c4c7e
#
_entry.id   d9d1700473b13a7ee1ac9bb0dd7c4c7e
#
_cell.length_a   1.000
_cell.length_b   1.000
_cell.length_c   1.000
_cell.angle_alpha   90.00
_cell.angle_beta   90.00
_cell.angle_gamma   90.00
#
_symmetry.space_group_name_H-M   'P 1'
#
loop_
_entity.id
_entity.type
_entity.pdbx_description
1 polymer ?
#
loop_
_entity_poly.entity_id
_entity_poly.type
_entity_poly.pdbx_seq_one_letter_code
_entity_poly.pdbx_strand_id
1 'polypeptide(L)'
;LVDLTLSTSGFIKGEKLQNYINHKVGNRPIQQFPIKFAAVATDFSTGKAVAFNRGNAGQAVRASAAIPNVFQPVVIAGRRYVDGGLTQPVPVTAARGQGANFVIAVDISAKPTASPSKDFLSYLDQTLNIMSTSALNGELAKADVVIKPQVQSLGAVGGFDQKAQAIKIGEQAALAALPEIKRKLAAYRY
;
A
#
# COMPACT_ATOMS: atom_id res chain seq x y z
N LEU A 1 -10.99 1.03 -14.02
CA LEU A 1 -11.09 1.98 -12.88
C LEU A 1 -10.32 3.29 -13.08
N VAL A 2 -9.87 3.57 -14.32
CA VAL A 2 -9.12 4.80 -14.63
C VAL A 2 -10.10 5.91 -15.04
N ASP A 3 -9.93 7.09 -14.45
CA ASP A 3 -10.63 8.33 -14.75
C ASP A 3 -9.61 9.42 -15.08
N LEU A 4 -9.35 9.59 -16.39
CA LEU A 4 -8.37 10.54 -16.90
C LEU A 4 -8.85 11.99 -16.72
N THR A 5 -7.90 12.91 -16.52
CA THR A 5 -8.13 14.34 -16.43
C THR A 5 -6.96 15.11 -17.03
N LEU A 6 -7.21 16.31 -17.49
CA LEU A 6 -6.18 17.27 -17.89
C LEU A 6 -5.82 18.12 -16.65
N SER A 7 -4.77 17.73 -15.93
CA SER A 7 -4.30 18.45 -14.75
C SER A 7 -2.79 18.36 -14.64
N THR A 8 -2.17 19.41 -14.16
CA THR A 8 -0.72 19.46 -13.90
C THR A 8 -0.29 18.68 -12.66
N SER A 9 -1.23 18.30 -11.79
CA SER A 9 -0.94 17.58 -10.52
C SER A 9 -1.14 16.06 -10.61
N GLY A 10 -1.58 15.53 -11.75
CA GLY A 10 -1.82 14.12 -11.99
C GLY A 10 -2.87 13.88 -13.07
N PHE A 11 -2.71 12.82 -13.84
CA PHE A 11 -3.55 12.50 -15.00
C PHE A 11 -4.80 11.67 -14.64
N ILE A 12 -4.84 11.08 -13.43
CA ILE A 12 -5.93 10.23 -12.96
C ILE A 12 -6.54 10.84 -11.70
N LYS A 13 -7.87 11.06 -11.72
CA LYS A 13 -8.59 11.55 -10.53
C LYS A 13 -8.66 10.52 -9.42
N GLY A 14 -8.88 9.25 -9.74
CA GLY A 14 -9.03 8.15 -8.81
C GLY A 14 -10.42 8.05 -8.15
N GLU A 15 -11.42 8.81 -8.63
CA GLU A 15 -12.79 8.76 -8.11
C GLU A 15 -13.47 7.43 -8.41
N LYS A 16 -13.16 6.84 -9.56
CA LYS A 16 -13.66 5.48 -9.91
C LYS A 16 -13.13 4.43 -8.93
N LEU A 17 -11.88 4.53 -8.48
CA LEU A 17 -11.33 3.66 -7.45
C LEU A 17 -12.06 3.87 -6.12
N GLN A 18 -12.24 5.12 -5.70
CA GLN A 18 -12.98 5.47 -4.49
C GLN A 18 -14.39 4.89 -4.48
N ASN A 19 -15.13 5.09 -5.56
CA ASN A 19 -16.52 4.62 -5.68
C ASN A 19 -16.59 3.09 -5.70
N TYR A 20 -15.65 2.44 -6.39
CA TYR A 20 -15.55 0.98 -6.39
C TYR A 20 -15.33 0.41 -4.99
N ILE A 21 -14.38 0.96 -4.23
CA ILE A 21 -14.13 0.53 -2.85
C ILE A 21 -15.35 0.77 -1.97
N ASN A 22 -15.95 1.97 -2.02
CA ASN A 22 -17.14 2.28 -1.25
C ASN A 22 -18.27 1.30 -1.52
N HIS A 23 -18.52 0.97 -2.79
CA HIS A 23 -19.53 -0.03 -3.16
C HIS A 23 -19.19 -1.40 -2.58
N LYS A 24 -17.94 -1.86 -2.67
CA LYS A 24 -17.50 -3.18 -2.16
C LYS A 24 -17.66 -3.33 -0.66
N VAL A 25 -17.50 -2.25 0.09
CA VAL A 25 -17.67 -2.26 1.56
C VAL A 25 -19.08 -1.83 2.00
N GLY A 26 -20.03 -1.72 1.06
CA GLY A 26 -21.41 -1.32 1.33
C GLY A 26 -21.54 0.10 1.88
N ASN A 27 -20.67 1.03 1.43
CA ASN A 27 -20.57 2.42 1.89
C ASN A 27 -20.37 2.58 3.42
N ARG A 28 -19.96 1.51 4.10
CA ARG A 28 -19.71 1.56 5.54
C ARG A 28 -18.42 2.38 5.81
N PRO A 29 -18.43 3.26 6.81
CA PRO A 29 -17.23 3.94 7.23
C PRO A 29 -16.26 2.97 7.93
N ILE A 30 -14.96 3.25 7.85
CA ILE A 30 -13.88 2.35 8.31
C ILE A 30 -14.08 1.88 9.76
N GLN A 31 -14.47 2.76 10.67
CA GLN A 31 -14.66 2.44 12.09
C GLN A 31 -15.82 1.46 12.38
N GLN A 32 -16.65 1.16 11.37
CA GLN A 32 -17.73 0.17 11.46
C GLN A 32 -17.35 -1.19 10.86
N PHE A 33 -16.10 -1.36 10.43
CA PHE A 33 -15.67 -2.65 9.90
C PHE A 33 -15.52 -3.68 11.03
N PRO A 34 -15.93 -4.94 10.80
CA PRO A 34 -15.82 -6.00 11.80
C PRO A 34 -14.36 -6.33 12.17
N ILE A 35 -13.44 -6.08 11.24
CA ILE A 35 -12.00 -6.21 11.43
C ILE A 35 -11.40 -4.81 11.33
N LYS A 36 -10.55 -4.43 12.29
CA LYS A 36 -9.86 -3.13 12.24
C LYS A 36 -9.10 -2.97 10.93
N PHE A 37 -9.28 -1.83 10.30
CA PHE A 37 -8.65 -1.47 9.05
C PHE A 37 -8.08 -0.07 9.13
N ALA A 38 -6.94 0.16 8.50
CA ALA A 38 -6.42 1.50 8.25
C ALA A 38 -5.76 1.54 6.87
N ALA A 39 -5.96 2.65 6.16
CA ALA A 39 -5.20 2.99 4.96
C ALA A 39 -4.17 4.08 5.33
N VAL A 40 -2.92 3.89 4.94
CA VAL A 40 -1.86 4.87 5.20
C VAL A 40 -1.62 5.74 3.98
N ALA A 41 -1.60 7.05 4.17
CA ALA A 41 -1.23 8.01 3.15
C ALA A 41 -0.18 8.99 3.71
N THR A 42 0.48 9.73 2.83
CA THR A 42 1.45 10.77 3.19
C THR A 42 0.79 12.13 3.14
N ASP A 43 0.80 12.89 4.23
CA ASP A 43 0.41 14.30 4.23
C ASP A 43 1.40 15.09 3.37
N PHE A 44 0.91 15.67 2.28
CA PHE A 44 1.74 16.33 1.27
C PHE A 44 2.46 17.58 1.78
N SER A 45 1.92 18.22 2.82
CA SER A 45 2.50 19.45 3.38
C SER A 45 3.57 19.19 4.42
N THR A 46 3.46 18.06 5.16
CA THR A 46 4.35 17.77 6.28
C THR A 46 5.31 16.60 6.01
N GLY A 47 5.06 15.80 4.97
CA GLY A 47 5.79 14.57 4.68
C GLY A 47 5.57 13.47 5.73
N LYS A 48 4.55 13.57 6.58
CA LYS A 48 4.29 12.57 7.63
C LYS A 48 3.27 11.54 7.17
N ALA A 49 3.47 10.29 7.60
CA ALA A 49 2.48 9.23 7.43
C ALA A 49 1.24 9.50 8.28
N VAL A 50 0.06 9.28 7.70
CA VAL A 50 -1.24 9.38 8.36
C VAL A 50 -2.02 8.10 8.13
N ALA A 51 -2.42 7.41 9.21
CA ALA A 51 -3.24 6.22 9.15
C ALA A 51 -4.72 6.59 9.28
N PHE A 52 -5.48 6.44 8.21
CA PHE A 52 -6.93 6.63 8.18
C PHE A 52 -7.65 5.37 8.68
N ASN A 53 -8.07 5.36 9.93
CA ASN A 53 -8.80 4.28 10.58
C ASN A 53 -10.27 4.60 10.84
N ARG A 54 -10.77 5.71 10.29
CA ARG A 54 -12.16 6.18 10.34
C ARG A 54 -12.50 6.99 9.11
N GLY A 55 -13.78 7.21 8.87
CA GLY A 55 -14.29 7.98 7.75
C GLY A 55 -14.52 7.12 6.51
N ASN A 56 -14.53 7.74 5.34
CA ASN A 56 -14.85 7.09 4.07
C ASN A 56 -13.70 6.17 3.62
N ALA A 57 -14.01 4.88 3.48
CA ALA A 57 -13.02 3.86 3.13
C ALA A 57 -12.43 4.06 1.72
N GLY A 58 -13.27 4.35 0.74
CA GLY A 58 -12.80 4.58 -0.63
C GLY A 58 -11.92 5.81 -0.74
N GLN A 59 -12.24 6.89 -0.01
CA GLN A 59 -11.42 8.09 0.01
C GLN A 59 -10.05 7.83 0.65
N ALA A 60 -10.02 7.09 1.76
CA ALA A 60 -8.77 6.72 2.43
C ALA A 60 -7.89 5.83 1.55
N VAL A 61 -8.48 4.81 0.88
CA VAL A 61 -7.75 3.95 -0.06
C VAL A 61 -7.26 4.73 -1.28
N ARG A 62 -8.09 5.64 -1.82
CA ARG A 62 -7.67 6.53 -2.92
C ARG A 62 -6.48 7.39 -2.52
N ALA A 63 -6.48 7.97 -1.33
CA ALA A 63 -5.36 8.75 -0.82
C ALA A 63 -4.09 7.90 -0.67
N SER A 64 -4.24 6.66 -0.14
CA SER A 64 -3.14 5.69 0.02
C SER A 64 -2.52 5.24 -1.30
N ALA A 65 -3.28 5.27 -2.40
CA ALA A 65 -2.85 4.85 -3.74
C ALA A 65 -2.55 6.05 -4.67
N ALA A 66 -2.49 7.26 -4.15
CA ALA A 66 -2.30 8.48 -4.95
C ALA A 66 -0.82 8.73 -5.27
N ILE A 67 -0.25 7.90 -6.17
CA ILE A 67 1.14 8.04 -6.65
C ILE A 67 1.31 9.43 -7.26
N PRO A 68 2.28 10.24 -6.78
CA PRO A 68 2.55 11.57 -7.31
C PRO A 68 2.80 11.55 -8.82
N ASN A 69 2.36 12.58 -9.52
CA ASN A 69 2.42 12.74 -10.97
C ASN A 69 1.57 11.73 -11.79
N VAL A 70 1.07 10.66 -11.19
CA VAL A 70 0.13 9.72 -11.83
C VAL A 70 -1.30 10.04 -11.40
N PHE A 71 -1.54 10.10 -10.10
CA PHE A 71 -2.84 10.45 -9.52
C PHE A 71 -2.85 11.87 -8.95
N GLN A 72 -4.03 12.47 -8.96
CA GLN A 72 -4.22 13.72 -8.22
C GLN A 72 -4.16 13.47 -6.72
N PRO A 73 -3.51 14.37 -5.94
CA PRO A 73 -3.58 14.35 -4.49
C PRO A 73 -5.03 14.37 -3.99
N VAL A 74 -5.32 13.65 -2.94
CA VAL A 74 -6.66 13.57 -2.36
C VAL A 74 -6.80 14.58 -1.22
N VAL A 75 -7.85 15.41 -1.28
CA VAL A 75 -8.13 16.36 -0.21
C VAL A 75 -9.08 15.72 0.82
N ILE A 76 -8.63 15.65 2.08
CA ILE A 76 -9.42 15.18 3.21
C ILE A 76 -9.32 16.22 4.32
N ALA A 77 -10.45 16.73 4.77
CA ALA A 77 -10.52 17.79 5.80
C ALA A 77 -9.58 18.98 5.52
N GLY A 78 -9.54 19.45 4.27
CA GLY A 78 -8.73 20.58 3.84
C GLY A 78 -7.23 20.31 3.65
N ARG A 79 -6.74 19.09 3.93
CA ARG A 79 -5.35 18.68 3.76
C ARG A 79 -5.19 17.79 2.53
N ARG A 80 -4.05 17.92 1.84
CA ARG A 80 -3.70 17.12 0.67
C ARG A 80 -2.89 15.89 1.08
N TYR A 81 -3.27 14.74 0.53
CA TYR A 81 -2.62 13.46 0.78
C TYR A 81 -2.20 12.81 -0.54
N VAL A 82 -1.07 12.14 -0.48
CA VAL A 82 -0.49 11.35 -1.57
C VAL A 82 -0.14 9.94 -1.06
N ASP A 83 0.37 9.10 -1.93
CA ASP A 83 0.67 7.69 -1.67
C ASP A 83 1.39 7.45 -0.34
N GLY A 84 0.91 6.46 0.40
CA GLY A 84 1.50 6.05 1.68
C GLY A 84 2.86 5.38 1.54
N GLY A 85 3.15 4.80 0.38
CA GLY A 85 4.43 4.17 0.08
C GLY A 85 5.63 5.11 0.13
N LEU A 86 5.40 6.44 0.05
CA LEU A 86 6.46 7.42 0.21
C LEU A 86 7.05 7.45 1.64
N THR A 87 6.25 7.10 2.64
CA THR A 87 6.63 7.19 4.07
C THR A 87 6.57 5.85 4.79
N GLN A 88 5.60 5.01 4.47
CA GLN A 88 5.42 3.66 5.05
C GLN A 88 5.00 2.66 3.97
N PRO A 89 5.92 2.17 3.14
CA PRO A 89 5.59 1.22 2.04
C PRO A 89 4.92 -0.06 2.54
N VAL A 90 5.36 -0.54 3.71
CA VAL A 90 4.75 -1.66 4.44
C VAL A 90 4.45 -1.15 5.86
N PRO A 91 3.22 -0.75 6.18
CA PRO A 91 2.90 0.09 7.32
C PRO A 91 2.78 -0.68 8.65
N VAL A 92 3.85 -1.33 9.09
CA VAL A 92 3.92 -2.11 10.34
C VAL A 92 3.67 -1.21 11.56
N THR A 93 4.25 -0.02 11.57
CA THR A 93 4.02 0.96 12.64
C THR A 93 2.54 1.34 12.76
N ALA A 94 1.84 1.53 11.63
CA ALA A 94 0.41 1.81 11.65
C ALA A 94 -0.41 0.63 12.19
N ALA A 95 -0.07 -0.61 11.84
CA ALA A 95 -0.72 -1.81 12.38
C ALA A 95 -0.51 -1.92 13.90
N ARG A 96 0.69 -1.70 14.41
CA ARG A 96 0.99 -1.63 15.83
C ARG A 96 0.16 -0.54 16.54
N GLY A 97 0.06 0.64 15.94
CA GLY A 97 -0.76 1.75 16.43
C GLY A 97 -2.26 1.44 16.49
N GLN A 98 -2.76 0.46 15.71
CA GLN A 98 -4.12 -0.07 15.81
C GLN A 98 -4.27 -1.14 16.92
N GLY A 99 -3.22 -1.45 17.65
CA GLY A 99 -3.20 -2.42 18.75
C GLY A 99 -2.83 -3.83 18.31
N ALA A 100 -2.19 -4.02 17.15
CA ALA A 100 -1.69 -5.33 16.74
C ALA A 100 -0.47 -5.72 17.57
N ASN A 101 -0.56 -6.83 18.32
CA ASN A 101 0.53 -7.39 19.10
C ASN A 101 1.45 -8.30 18.25
N PHE A 102 0.90 -8.89 17.18
CA PHE A 102 1.63 -9.69 16.22
C PHE A 102 1.35 -9.16 14.81
N VAL A 103 2.40 -8.86 14.04
CA VAL A 103 2.28 -8.27 12.71
C VAL A 103 2.98 -9.14 11.67
N ILE A 104 2.19 -9.57 10.69
CA ILE A 104 2.70 -10.21 9.47
C ILE A 104 2.76 -9.13 8.40
N ALA A 105 3.96 -8.79 7.96
CA ALA A 105 4.20 -7.84 6.88
C ALA A 105 4.25 -8.58 5.53
N VAL A 106 3.57 -8.04 4.51
CA VAL A 106 3.67 -8.55 3.14
C VAL A 106 4.40 -7.50 2.31
N ASP A 107 5.62 -7.81 1.91
CA ASP A 107 6.50 -6.92 1.16
C ASP A 107 6.48 -7.30 -0.33
N ILE A 108 5.82 -6.48 -1.13
CA ILE A 108 5.76 -6.60 -2.60
C ILE A 108 6.64 -5.56 -3.30
N SER A 109 7.48 -4.84 -2.57
CA SER A 109 8.34 -3.80 -3.14
C SER A 109 9.35 -4.39 -4.12
N ALA A 110 9.60 -3.66 -5.21
CA ALA A 110 10.63 -4.02 -6.16
C ALA A 110 12.01 -3.58 -5.64
N LYS A 111 13.04 -4.39 -5.92
CA LYS A 111 14.42 -3.92 -5.74
C LYS A 111 14.79 -3.03 -6.93
N PRO A 112 15.56 -1.96 -6.70
CA PRO A 112 16.13 -1.18 -7.80
C PRO A 112 16.89 -2.09 -8.78
N THR A 113 16.66 -1.91 -10.07
CA THR A 113 17.34 -2.67 -11.14
C THR A 113 18.40 -1.82 -11.80
N ALA A 114 19.48 -2.45 -12.29
CA ALA A 114 20.55 -1.75 -12.99
C ALA A 114 20.12 -1.16 -14.35
N SER A 115 19.05 -1.69 -14.92
CA SER A 115 18.51 -1.27 -16.23
C SER A 115 16.99 -1.14 -16.16
N PRO A 116 16.47 -0.03 -15.63
CA PRO A 116 15.04 0.23 -15.67
C PRO A 116 14.58 0.37 -17.11
N SER A 117 13.32 0.02 -17.40
CA SER A 117 12.74 0.31 -18.70
C SER A 117 12.77 1.83 -18.95
N LYS A 118 12.82 2.22 -20.24
CA LYS A 118 13.03 3.64 -20.62
C LYS A 118 11.74 4.48 -20.55
N ASP A 119 10.62 3.89 -20.14
CA ASP A 119 9.37 4.62 -20.02
C ASP A 119 9.28 5.41 -18.71
N PHE A 120 8.51 6.50 -18.75
CA PHE A 120 8.36 7.44 -17.63
C PHE A 120 7.87 6.75 -16.34
N LEU A 121 6.92 5.83 -16.46
CA LEU A 121 6.32 5.16 -15.29
C LEU A 121 7.32 4.24 -14.59
N SER A 122 8.11 3.48 -15.35
CA SER A 122 9.16 2.62 -14.79
C SER A 122 10.28 3.42 -14.14
N TYR A 123 10.63 4.58 -14.73
CA TYR A 123 11.61 5.47 -14.14
C TYR A 123 11.12 6.09 -12.83
N LEU A 124 9.86 6.52 -12.81
CA LEU A 124 9.21 7.05 -11.60
C LEU A 124 9.14 5.97 -10.50
N ASP A 125 8.68 4.75 -10.85
CA ASP A 125 8.61 3.62 -9.92
C ASP A 125 9.97 3.31 -9.30
N GLN A 126 11.01 3.21 -10.12
CA GLN A 126 12.37 2.99 -9.61
C GLN A 126 12.84 4.11 -8.68
N THR A 127 12.57 5.37 -9.03
CA THR A 127 12.95 6.52 -8.19
C THR A 127 12.25 6.45 -6.83
N LEU A 128 10.95 6.17 -6.81
CA LEU A 128 10.18 6.00 -5.58
C LEU A 128 10.68 4.81 -4.75
N ASN A 129 11.01 3.70 -5.38
CA ASN A 129 11.57 2.51 -4.71
C ASN A 129 12.94 2.80 -4.07
N ILE A 130 13.81 3.54 -4.73
CA ILE A 130 15.10 3.96 -4.16
C ILE A 130 14.86 4.86 -2.94
N MET A 131 14.01 5.87 -3.06
CA MET A 131 13.73 6.83 -1.98
C MET A 131 13.06 6.17 -0.77
N SER A 132 12.17 5.21 -0.98
CA SER A 132 11.44 4.53 0.09
C SER A 132 12.20 3.37 0.75
N THR A 133 13.37 2.97 0.23
CA THR A 133 14.12 1.80 0.72
C THR A 133 14.45 1.89 2.22
N SER A 134 14.87 3.07 2.70
CA SER A 134 15.20 3.26 4.13
C SER A 134 13.96 3.12 5.01
N ALA A 135 12.85 3.73 4.61
CA ALA A 135 11.57 3.64 5.30
C ALA A 135 11.05 2.20 5.31
N LEU A 136 11.15 1.50 4.17
CA LEU A 136 10.77 0.10 4.05
C LEU A 136 11.53 -0.78 5.03
N ASN A 137 12.87 -0.68 5.05
CA ASN A 137 13.69 -1.48 5.96
C ASN A 137 13.38 -1.19 7.43
N GLY A 138 13.14 0.08 7.78
CA GLY A 138 12.74 0.48 9.13
C GLY A 138 11.37 -0.06 9.55
N GLU A 139 10.42 -0.18 8.62
CA GLU A 139 9.12 -0.80 8.90
C GLU A 139 9.20 -2.33 9.00
N LEU A 140 9.89 -2.99 8.05
CA LEU A 140 10.03 -4.45 8.04
C LEU A 140 10.74 -4.98 9.30
N ALA A 141 11.70 -4.24 9.85
CA ALA A 141 12.40 -4.61 11.09
C ALA A 141 11.47 -4.69 12.31
N LYS A 142 10.29 -4.06 12.27
CA LYS A 142 9.28 -4.08 13.35
C LYS A 142 8.24 -5.21 13.20
N ALA A 143 8.26 -5.93 12.08
CA ALA A 143 7.33 -7.03 11.83
C ALA A 143 7.79 -8.32 12.54
N ASP A 144 6.84 -9.14 12.98
CA ASP A 144 7.15 -10.45 13.55
C ASP A 144 7.49 -11.46 12.45
N VAL A 145 6.78 -11.38 11.31
CA VAL A 145 7.04 -12.20 10.11
C VAL A 145 6.97 -11.31 8.90
N VAL A 146 7.88 -11.54 7.95
CA VAL A 146 7.87 -10.86 6.65
C VAL A 146 7.69 -11.89 5.54
N ILE A 147 6.63 -11.74 4.74
CA ILE A 147 6.36 -12.53 3.55
C ILE A 147 6.76 -11.70 2.33
N LYS A 148 7.58 -12.27 1.43
CA LYS A 148 8.06 -11.59 0.21
C LYS A 148 7.66 -12.36 -1.05
N PRO A 149 6.43 -12.15 -1.55
CA PRO A 149 6.00 -12.73 -2.82
C PRO A 149 6.86 -12.20 -3.97
N GLN A 150 7.30 -13.07 -4.87
CA GLN A 150 8.15 -12.66 -6.01
C GLN A 150 7.27 -12.17 -7.18
N VAL A 151 6.63 -11.02 -7.01
CA VAL A 151 5.70 -10.43 -7.97
C VAL A 151 6.34 -9.34 -8.88
N GLN A 152 7.61 -9.05 -8.69
CA GLN A 152 8.30 -7.94 -9.36
C GLN A 152 8.33 -8.10 -10.89
N SER A 153 8.38 -9.35 -11.38
CA SER A 153 8.35 -9.67 -12.82
C SER A 153 7.01 -9.35 -13.50
N LEU A 154 5.95 -9.12 -12.70
CA LEU A 154 4.62 -8.84 -13.24
C LEU A 154 4.38 -7.35 -13.56
N GLY A 155 5.36 -6.48 -13.25
CA GLY A 155 5.28 -5.03 -13.43
C GLY A 155 4.46 -4.35 -12.34
N ALA A 156 4.90 -3.15 -11.95
CA ALA A 156 4.24 -2.36 -10.90
C ALA A 156 2.98 -1.64 -11.42
N VAL A 157 3.01 -1.18 -12.67
CA VAL A 157 1.92 -0.45 -13.31
C VAL A 157 1.62 -1.11 -14.66
N GLY A 158 0.41 -1.69 -14.80
CA GLY A 158 -0.04 -2.28 -16.07
C GLY A 158 -0.20 -3.80 -16.09
N GLY A 159 0.33 -4.53 -15.11
CA GLY A 159 0.22 -6.01 -15.03
C GLY A 159 -1.14 -6.53 -14.52
N PHE A 160 -2.23 -5.76 -14.68
CA PHE A 160 -3.57 -6.15 -14.21
C PHE A 160 -4.18 -7.36 -14.92
N ASP A 161 -3.70 -7.68 -16.11
CA ASP A 161 -4.01 -8.91 -16.85
C ASP A 161 -3.41 -10.15 -16.18
N GLN A 162 -2.32 -10.02 -15.43
CA GLN A 162 -1.63 -11.08 -14.71
C GLN A 162 -2.11 -11.28 -13.26
N LYS A 163 -3.27 -10.73 -12.89
CA LYS A 163 -3.80 -10.78 -11.52
C LYS A 163 -3.90 -12.20 -10.95
N ALA A 164 -4.29 -13.18 -11.77
CA ALA A 164 -4.40 -14.57 -11.32
C ALA A 164 -3.03 -15.16 -10.94
N GLN A 165 -2.00 -14.84 -11.69
CA GLN A 165 -0.62 -15.23 -11.39
C GLN A 165 -0.11 -14.54 -10.11
N ALA A 166 -0.36 -13.25 -9.96
CA ALA A 166 0.01 -12.50 -8.74
C ALA A 166 -0.64 -13.10 -7.48
N ILE A 167 -1.94 -13.44 -7.54
CA ILE A 167 -2.65 -14.10 -6.44
C ILE A 167 -2.00 -15.44 -6.10
N LYS A 168 -1.69 -16.28 -7.09
CA LYS A 168 -1.06 -17.59 -6.88
C LYS A 168 0.33 -17.47 -6.25
N ILE A 169 1.15 -16.51 -6.69
CA ILE A 169 2.47 -16.24 -6.10
C ILE A 169 2.30 -15.81 -4.63
N GLY A 170 1.34 -14.93 -4.33
CA GLY A 170 1.06 -14.49 -2.96
C GLY A 170 0.61 -15.64 -2.06
N GLU A 171 -0.28 -16.50 -2.54
CA GLU A 171 -0.73 -17.69 -1.83
C GLU A 171 0.43 -18.65 -1.52
N GLN A 172 1.26 -18.96 -2.51
CA GLN A 172 2.43 -19.82 -2.32
C GLN A 172 3.41 -19.25 -1.30
N ALA A 173 3.70 -17.95 -1.36
CA ALA A 173 4.57 -17.29 -0.40
C ALA A 173 3.99 -17.32 1.03
N ALA A 174 2.68 -17.14 1.17
CA ALA A 174 2.00 -17.24 2.46
C ALA A 174 2.03 -18.67 3.01
N LEU A 175 1.75 -19.67 2.18
CA LEU A 175 1.83 -21.10 2.57
C LEU A 175 3.25 -21.48 3.02
N ALA A 176 4.29 -21.03 2.33
CA ALA A 176 5.67 -21.27 2.72
C ALA A 176 6.03 -20.62 4.07
N ALA A 177 5.42 -19.49 4.41
CA ALA A 177 5.64 -18.81 5.70
C ALA A 177 4.83 -19.39 6.87
N LEU A 178 3.82 -20.24 6.62
CA LEU A 178 2.93 -20.77 7.66
C LEU A 178 3.66 -21.47 8.82
N PRO A 179 4.69 -22.30 8.61
CA PRO A 179 5.41 -22.95 9.72
C PRO A 179 6.05 -21.92 10.67
N GLU A 180 6.67 -20.87 10.11
CA GLU A 180 7.27 -19.78 10.90
C GLU A 180 6.20 -19.00 11.66
N ILE A 181 5.11 -18.63 10.98
CA ILE A 181 3.98 -17.91 11.59
C ILE A 181 3.44 -18.70 12.79
N LYS A 182 3.15 -20.01 12.61
CA LYS A 182 2.64 -20.88 13.69
C LYS A 182 3.62 -20.97 14.85
N ARG A 183 4.90 -21.17 14.59
CA ARG A 183 5.95 -21.23 15.61
C ARG A 183 6.04 -19.93 16.42
N LYS A 184 6.08 -18.78 15.75
CA LYS A 184 6.16 -17.46 16.42
C LYS A 184 4.88 -17.13 17.18
N LEU A 185 3.71 -17.44 16.65
CA LEU A 185 2.44 -17.24 17.34
C LEU A 185 2.32 -18.12 18.59
N ALA A 186 2.80 -19.36 18.54
CA ALA A 186 2.80 -20.24 19.73
C ALA A 186 3.68 -19.67 20.86
N ALA A 187 4.84 -19.12 20.51
CA ALA A 187 5.73 -18.45 21.47
C ALA A 187 5.14 -17.13 22.03
N TYR A 188 4.21 -16.49 21.31
CA TYR A 188 3.60 -15.22 21.71
C TYR A 188 2.46 -15.40 22.74
N ARG A 189 1.94 -16.61 22.93
CA ARG A 189 0.82 -16.91 23.83
C ARG A 189 1.25 -17.22 25.27
N TYR A 190 2.53 -17.13 25.54
CA TYR A 190 3.13 -17.30 26.86
C TYR A 190 3.94 -16.02 27.20
#